data_c94c40aa7f7365041dbc65504d4b9fad
#
_entry.id   c94c40aa7f7365041dbc65504d4b9fad
#
_cell.length_a   1.000
_cell.length_b   1.000
_cell.length_c   1.000
_cell.angle_alpha   90.00
_cell.angle_beta   90.00
_cell.angle_gamma   90.00
#
_symmetry.space_group_name_H-M   'P 1'
#
loop_
_entity.id
_entity.type
_entity.pdbx_description
1 polymer ?
#
loop_
_entity_poly.entity_id
_entity_poly.type
_entity_poly.pdbx_seq_one_letter_code
_entity_poly.pdbx_strand_id
1 'polypeptide(L)'
;IYGCEAYLVDDLQDLVVNSRNQSLEDAYVVFDLETTGFSTVANKIIEIGAVKVVNGKITDKFSTFVNPEVPIPYRIEQLTIINHNMVLDAPTIEEILPKFLAFSEGCVMVARNASFDMGLIEANCKGQGIEKEFTIVDTVALARVLMPQLNRFKLDTVAKAVGVSLENHHRAVDDAACTAEIFVKFVKMLADRD
;
A
#
# COMPACT_ATOMS: atom_id res chain seq x y z
N ILE A 1 16.75 18.38 -7.49
CA ILE A 1 16.82 16.92 -7.74
C ILE A 1 17.81 16.29 -6.77
N TYR A 2 19.02 16.84 -6.67
CA TYR A 2 20.04 16.33 -5.78
C TYR A 2 19.65 16.49 -4.30
N GLY A 3 19.13 17.66 -3.94
CA GLY A 3 18.63 17.92 -2.60
C GLY A 3 17.41 17.08 -2.25
N CYS A 4 16.56 16.79 -3.24
CA CYS A 4 15.39 15.95 -3.07
C CYS A 4 15.75 14.50 -2.70
N GLU A 5 16.74 13.90 -3.36
CA GLU A 5 17.21 12.56 -3.04
C GLU A 5 17.86 12.50 -1.66
N ALA A 6 18.77 13.44 -1.37
CA ALA A 6 19.44 13.52 -0.06
C ALA A 6 18.40 13.68 1.05
N TYR A 7 17.41 14.52 0.83
CA TYR A 7 16.35 14.79 1.79
C TYR A 7 15.50 13.55 2.04
N LEU A 8 15.10 12.85 0.97
CA LEU A 8 14.31 11.62 1.07
C LEU A 8 15.07 10.55 1.88
N VAL A 9 16.38 10.39 1.65
CA VAL A 9 17.20 9.41 2.36
C VAL A 9 17.38 9.83 3.83
N ASP A 10 17.76 11.08 4.08
CA ASP A 10 18.09 11.55 5.43
C ASP A 10 16.85 11.59 6.34
N ASP A 11 15.74 12.15 5.85
CA ASP A 11 14.52 12.28 6.65
C ASP A 11 13.69 11.01 6.71
N LEU A 12 13.85 10.11 5.76
CA LEU A 12 13.09 8.88 5.70
C LEU A 12 13.89 7.64 6.11
N GLN A 13 15.14 7.80 6.61
CA GLN A 13 15.97 6.65 7.01
C GLN A 13 15.23 5.69 7.95
N ASP A 14 14.53 6.24 8.93
CA ASP A 14 13.78 5.45 9.91
C ASP A 14 12.39 5.00 9.38
N LEU A 15 11.95 5.54 8.25
CA LEU A 15 10.62 5.31 7.67
C LEU A 15 10.66 4.40 6.45
N VAL A 16 11.86 4.14 5.92
CA VAL A 16 12.05 3.30 4.74
C VAL A 16 12.77 2.02 5.15
N VAL A 17 12.11 0.89 4.95
CA VAL A 17 12.70 -0.42 5.21
C VAL A 17 13.47 -0.86 3.97
N ASN A 18 14.71 -1.33 4.15
CA ASN A 18 15.60 -1.77 3.06
C ASN A 18 15.80 -0.70 1.99
N SER A 19 16.16 0.51 2.43
CA SER A 19 16.39 1.65 1.53
C SER A 19 17.43 1.32 0.44
N ARG A 20 17.17 1.78 -0.77
CA ARG A 20 18.06 1.67 -1.93
C ARG A 20 18.31 3.02 -2.60
N ASN A 21 18.30 4.09 -1.81
CA ASN A 21 18.47 5.47 -2.28
C ASN A 21 17.41 5.85 -3.33
N GLN A 22 16.16 5.52 -3.04
CA GLN A 22 15.04 5.80 -3.92
C GLN A 22 14.83 7.31 -4.13
N SER A 23 14.39 7.67 -5.33
CA SER A 23 14.10 9.05 -5.71
C SER A 23 12.67 9.18 -6.24
N LEU A 24 12.27 10.44 -6.56
CA LEU A 24 10.97 10.71 -7.21
C LEU A 24 10.82 10.02 -8.56
N GLU A 25 11.94 9.74 -9.22
CA GLU A 25 11.95 9.12 -10.55
C GLU A 25 11.81 7.60 -10.49
N ASP A 26 11.98 7.01 -9.30
CA ASP A 26 11.77 5.59 -9.12
C ASP A 26 10.30 5.23 -9.31
N ALA A 27 10.07 3.97 -9.69
CA ALA A 27 8.73 3.43 -9.75
C ALA A 27 8.30 2.97 -8.35
N TYR A 28 7.09 3.33 -7.99
CA TYR A 28 6.46 2.97 -6.71
C TYR A 28 5.20 2.18 -6.99
N VAL A 29 4.94 1.17 -6.19
CA VAL A 29 3.64 0.49 -6.16
C VAL A 29 2.99 0.83 -4.83
N VAL A 30 1.91 1.59 -4.89
CA VAL A 30 1.09 1.92 -3.72
C VAL A 30 -0.06 0.94 -3.69
N PHE A 31 -0.22 0.24 -2.58
CA PHE A 31 -1.19 -0.85 -2.52
C PHE A 31 -1.95 -0.87 -1.20
N ASP A 32 -3.10 -1.51 -1.25
CA ASP A 32 -3.97 -1.73 -0.11
C ASP A 32 -4.53 -3.15 -0.18
N LEU A 33 -4.64 -3.79 0.97
CA LEU A 33 -5.19 -5.13 1.10
C LEU A 33 -6.45 -5.10 1.95
N GLU A 34 -7.45 -5.88 1.55
CA GLU A 34 -8.54 -6.25 2.44
C GLU A 34 -8.33 -7.70 2.87
N THR A 35 -8.66 -8.00 4.12
CA THR A 35 -8.31 -9.27 4.76
C THR A 35 -9.45 -9.79 5.63
N THR A 36 -9.37 -11.06 6.01
CA THR A 36 -10.36 -11.68 6.90
C THR A 36 -10.21 -11.26 8.37
N GLY A 37 -9.20 -10.46 8.70
CA GLY A 37 -8.96 -9.97 10.05
C GLY A 37 -7.61 -9.26 10.17
N PHE A 38 -7.11 -9.08 11.38
CA PHE A 38 -5.98 -8.19 11.66
C PHE A 38 -4.68 -8.92 12.03
N SER A 39 -4.62 -10.23 11.85
CA SER A 39 -3.41 -11.03 12.11
C SER A 39 -2.72 -11.40 10.81
N THR A 40 -1.42 -11.13 10.68
CA THR A 40 -0.62 -11.52 9.53
C THR A 40 -0.40 -13.04 9.43
N VAL A 41 -0.60 -13.75 10.54
CA VAL A 41 -0.41 -15.21 10.64
C VAL A 41 -1.73 -15.96 10.44
N ALA A 42 -2.81 -15.48 11.06
CA ALA A 42 -4.08 -16.20 11.12
C ALA A 42 -5.07 -15.79 10.03
N ASN A 43 -4.88 -14.63 9.39
CA ASN A 43 -5.87 -14.09 8.47
C ASN A 43 -5.39 -14.16 7.02
N LYS A 44 -6.37 -14.08 6.11
CA LYS A 44 -6.18 -14.27 4.68
C LYS A 44 -6.53 -12.99 3.92
N ILE A 45 -5.87 -12.78 2.79
CA ILE A 45 -6.15 -11.68 1.86
C ILE A 45 -7.43 -12.00 1.10
N ILE A 46 -8.32 -11.02 0.95
CA ILE A 46 -9.55 -11.14 0.18
C ILE A 46 -9.65 -10.12 -0.97
N GLU A 47 -8.85 -9.08 -0.96
CA GLU A 47 -8.74 -8.14 -2.08
C GLU A 47 -7.34 -7.53 -2.10
N ILE A 48 -6.79 -7.32 -3.30
CA ILE A 48 -5.57 -6.56 -3.54
C ILE A 48 -5.91 -5.43 -4.49
N GLY A 49 -5.63 -4.21 -4.08
CA GLY A 49 -5.69 -3.03 -4.94
C GLY A 49 -4.34 -2.34 -4.96
N ALA A 50 -3.85 -2.04 -6.13
CA ALA A 50 -2.54 -1.39 -6.27
C ALA A 50 -2.52 -0.46 -7.47
N VAL A 51 -1.71 0.59 -7.37
CA VAL A 51 -1.42 1.49 -8.48
C VAL A 51 0.08 1.66 -8.59
N LYS A 52 0.57 1.78 -9.82
CA LYS A 52 1.97 2.06 -10.08
C LYS A 52 2.14 3.55 -10.31
N VAL A 53 3.11 4.15 -9.64
CA VAL A 53 3.45 5.57 -9.75
C VAL A 53 4.84 5.68 -10.37
N VAL A 54 4.94 6.39 -11.49
CA VAL A 54 6.20 6.65 -12.17
C VAL A 54 6.29 8.16 -12.43
N ASN A 55 7.36 8.79 -12.00
CA ASN A 55 7.55 10.24 -12.13
C ASN A 55 6.36 11.05 -11.57
N GLY A 56 5.83 10.61 -10.44
CA GLY A 56 4.73 11.30 -9.76
C GLY A 56 3.36 11.08 -10.38
N LYS A 57 3.21 10.19 -11.35
CA LYS A 57 1.94 9.93 -12.04
C LYS A 57 1.56 8.46 -11.94
N ILE A 58 0.26 8.20 -11.76
CA ILE A 58 -0.27 6.83 -11.82
C ILE A 58 -0.27 6.36 -13.26
N THR A 59 0.43 5.27 -13.54
CA THR A 59 0.58 4.71 -14.89
C THR A 59 -0.19 3.40 -15.09
N ASP A 60 -0.34 2.59 -14.06
CA ASP A 60 -0.97 1.27 -14.11
C ASP A 60 -1.74 0.97 -12.85
N LYS A 61 -2.70 0.06 -12.96
CA LYS A 61 -3.52 -0.42 -11.84
C LYS A 61 -3.55 -1.94 -11.80
N PHE A 62 -3.66 -2.48 -10.60
CA PHE A 62 -3.85 -3.91 -10.33
C PHE A 62 -4.99 -4.03 -9.31
N SER A 63 -6.03 -4.76 -9.66
CA SER A 63 -7.19 -4.91 -8.78
C SER A 63 -7.77 -6.31 -8.93
N THR A 64 -7.87 -7.04 -7.82
CA THR A 64 -8.46 -8.37 -7.82
C THR A 64 -9.02 -8.73 -6.46
N PHE A 65 -10.15 -9.43 -6.45
CA PHE A 65 -10.56 -10.20 -5.29
C PHE A 65 -9.69 -11.44 -5.19
N VAL A 66 -9.57 -11.98 -4.00
CA VAL A 66 -8.83 -13.22 -3.73
C VAL A 66 -9.74 -14.14 -2.94
N ASN A 67 -9.88 -15.39 -3.39
CA ASN A 67 -10.61 -16.39 -2.62
C ASN A 67 -9.75 -16.82 -1.42
N PRO A 68 -10.17 -16.53 -0.19
CA PRO A 68 -9.38 -16.87 0.99
C PRO A 68 -9.45 -18.36 1.36
N GLU A 69 -10.37 -19.11 0.75
CA GLU A 69 -10.64 -20.53 1.04
C GLU A 69 -11.05 -20.78 2.49
N VAL A 70 -11.47 -19.73 3.19
CA VAL A 70 -12.02 -19.75 4.56
C VAL A 70 -13.22 -18.81 4.60
N PRO A 71 -14.15 -19.00 5.54
CA PRO A 71 -15.27 -18.06 5.68
C PRO A 71 -14.78 -16.65 6.02
N ILE A 72 -15.48 -15.64 5.49
CA ILE A 72 -15.24 -14.24 5.85
C ILE A 72 -16.08 -13.95 7.10
N PRO A 73 -15.45 -13.52 8.23
CA PRO A 73 -16.21 -13.18 9.44
C PRO A 73 -17.23 -12.07 9.15
N TYR A 74 -18.40 -12.16 9.74
CA TYR A 74 -19.48 -11.18 9.54
C TYR A 74 -19.01 -9.75 9.80
N ARG A 75 -18.21 -9.54 10.86
CA ARG A 75 -17.67 -8.22 11.18
C ARG A 75 -16.80 -7.66 10.04
N ILE A 76 -16.01 -8.49 9.42
CA ILE A 76 -15.17 -8.10 8.28
C ILE A 76 -16.04 -7.80 7.04
N GLU A 77 -17.06 -8.61 6.81
CA GLU A 77 -18.02 -8.37 5.73
C GLU A 77 -18.68 -7.00 5.87
N GLN A 78 -19.08 -6.63 7.08
CA GLN A 78 -19.66 -5.32 7.36
C GLN A 78 -18.65 -4.19 7.18
N LEU A 79 -17.39 -4.41 7.54
CA LEU A 79 -16.34 -3.40 7.47
C LEU A 79 -15.85 -3.17 6.04
N THR A 80 -15.65 -4.25 5.28
CA THR A 80 -15.06 -4.19 3.92
C THR A 80 -16.09 -4.18 2.81
N ILE A 81 -17.33 -4.52 3.12
CA ILE A 81 -18.44 -4.74 2.15
C ILE A 81 -18.11 -5.87 1.15
N ILE A 82 -17.20 -6.75 1.52
CA ILE A 82 -16.86 -7.95 0.75
C ILE A 82 -17.50 -9.16 1.41
N ASN A 83 -18.34 -9.86 0.68
CA ASN A 83 -19.00 -11.07 1.17
C ASN A 83 -18.44 -12.33 0.49
N HIS A 84 -18.84 -13.49 0.99
CA HIS A 84 -18.38 -14.78 0.49
C HIS A 84 -18.64 -14.95 -1.02
N ASN A 85 -19.81 -14.52 -1.49
CA ASN A 85 -20.19 -14.67 -2.91
C ASN A 85 -19.26 -13.89 -3.84
N MET A 86 -18.73 -12.75 -3.39
CA MET A 86 -17.85 -11.91 -4.20
C MET A 86 -16.48 -12.53 -4.43
N VAL A 87 -16.04 -13.42 -3.53
CA VAL A 87 -14.71 -14.03 -3.60
C VAL A 87 -14.74 -15.51 -4.00
N LEU A 88 -15.93 -16.10 -4.08
CA LEU A 88 -16.10 -17.53 -4.32
C LEU A 88 -15.44 -18.00 -5.62
N ASP A 89 -15.58 -17.22 -6.69
CA ASP A 89 -15.01 -17.53 -8.00
C ASP A 89 -13.71 -16.77 -8.28
N ALA A 90 -13.18 -16.08 -7.27
CA ALA A 90 -11.93 -15.36 -7.40
C ALA A 90 -10.73 -16.31 -7.37
N PRO A 91 -9.60 -15.91 -7.96
CA PRO A 91 -8.37 -16.72 -7.87
C PRO A 91 -7.86 -16.79 -6.43
N THR A 92 -7.08 -17.82 -6.15
CA THR A 92 -6.43 -17.99 -4.85
C THR A 92 -5.17 -17.12 -4.76
N ILE A 93 -4.65 -16.97 -3.54
CA ILE A 93 -3.40 -16.21 -3.34
C ILE A 93 -2.22 -16.87 -4.06
N GLU A 94 -2.21 -18.19 -4.18
CA GLU A 94 -1.17 -18.92 -4.91
C GLU A 94 -1.14 -18.53 -6.40
N GLU A 95 -2.31 -18.24 -6.98
CA GLU A 95 -2.41 -17.79 -8.37
C GLU A 95 -2.07 -16.32 -8.52
N ILE A 96 -2.47 -15.49 -7.54
CA ILE A 96 -2.39 -14.02 -7.63
C ILE A 96 -1.04 -13.48 -7.19
N LEU A 97 -0.40 -14.06 -6.19
CA LEU A 97 0.84 -13.51 -5.65
C LEU A 97 1.93 -13.37 -6.71
N PRO A 98 2.19 -14.37 -7.57
CA PRO A 98 3.19 -14.20 -8.64
C PRO A 98 2.85 -13.04 -9.60
N LYS A 99 1.57 -12.83 -9.89
CA LYS A 99 1.11 -11.73 -10.76
C LYS A 99 1.32 -10.37 -10.09
N PHE A 100 1.01 -10.26 -8.79
CA PHE A 100 1.24 -9.05 -8.02
C PHE A 100 2.74 -8.73 -7.92
N LEU A 101 3.57 -9.75 -7.69
CA LEU A 101 5.03 -9.57 -7.65
C LEU A 101 5.59 -9.13 -9.00
N ALA A 102 5.06 -9.68 -10.09
CA ALA A 102 5.44 -9.24 -11.45
C ALA A 102 5.04 -7.77 -11.69
N PHE A 103 3.83 -7.39 -11.26
CA PHE A 103 3.37 -6.00 -11.34
C PHE A 103 4.28 -5.05 -10.58
N SER A 104 4.78 -5.47 -9.42
CA SER A 104 5.59 -4.63 -8.53
C SER A 104 7.11 -4.82 -8.73
N GLU A 105 7.54 -5.59 -9.71
CA GLU A 105 8.96 -5.86 -9.93
C GLU A 105 9.76 -4.56 -10.13
N GLY A 106 10.85 -4.43 -9.35
CA GLY A 106 11.70 -3.25 -9.41
C GLY A 106 11.14 -2.01 -8.73
N CYS A 107 9.94 -2.08 -8.15
CA CYS A 107 9.29 -0.93 -7.52
C CYS A 107 9.50 -0.89 -6.02
N VAL A 108 9.51 0.32 -5.46
CA VAL A 108 9.39 0.55 -4.01
C VAL A 108 7.92 0.32 -3.62
N MET A 109 7.70 -0.40 -2.54
CA MET A 109 6.36 -0.70 -2.03
C MET A 109 5.92 0.38 -1.06
N VAL A 110 4.71 0.89 -1.25
CA VAL A 110 4.14 1.96 -0.42
C VAL A 110 2.77 1.54 0.05
N ALA A 111 2.52 1.67 1.33
CA ALA A 111 1.21 1.37 1.91
C ALA A 111 0.94 2.23 3.14
N ARG A 112 -0.32 2.34 3.49
CA ARG A 112 -0.75 2.95 4.74
C ARG A 112 -0.75 1.86 5.83
N ASN A 113 0.02 2.06 6.90
CA ASN A 113 0.30 1.03 7.93
C ASN A 113 0.98 -0.20 7.29
N ALA A 114 2.07 0.05 6.58
CA ALA A 114 2.72 -0.91 5.70
C ALA A 114 3.18 -2.21 6.39
N SER A 115 3.47 -2.18 7.68
CA SER A 115 3.93 -3.37 8.41
C SER A 115 2.90 -4.51 8.38
N PHE A 116 1.61 -4.19 8.44
CA PHE A 116 0.56 -5.20 8.35
C PHE A 116 0.45 -5.77 6.95
N ASP A 117 0.28 -4.92 5.93
CA ASP A 117 0.11 -5.35 4.55
C ASP A 117 1.34 -6.10 4.03
N MET A 118 2.53 -5.57 4.30
CA MET A 118 3.77 -6.24 3.91
C MET A 118 4.00 -7.54 4.68
N GLY A 119 3.59 -7.59 5.95
CA GLY A 119 3.65 -8.84 6.72
C GLY A 119 2.86 -9.96 6.08
N LEU A 120 1.68 -9.65 5.53
CA LEU A 120 0.86 -10.61 4.78
C LEU A 120 1.51 -11.02 3.46
N ILE A 121 2.04 -10.07 2.70
CA ILE A 121 2.73 -10.35 1.44
C ILE A 121 3.96 -11.23 1.71
N GLU A 122 4.77 -10.86 2.69
CA GLU A 122 5.98 -11.63 3.03
C GLU A 122 5.66 -13.03 3.55
N ALA A 123 4.60 -13.17 4.36
CA ALA A 123 4.17 -14.48 4.86
C ALA A 123 3.71 -15.39 3.71
N ASN A 124 2.99 -14.85 2.74
CA ASN A 124 2.56 -15.60 1.57
C ASN A 124 3.74 -15.95 0.63
N CYS A 125 4.70 -15.03 0.48
CA CYS A 125 5.94 -15.32 -0.25
C CYS A 125 6.66 -16.50 0.38
N LYS A 126 6.85 -16.45 1.68
CA LYS A 126 7.52 -17.54 2.44
C LYS A 126 6.77 -18.86 2.28
N GLY A 127 5.44 -18.83 2.38
CA GLY A 127 4.60 -20.03 2.21
C GLY A 127 4.69 -20.65 0.82
N GLN A 128 5.00 -19.85 -0.20
CA GLN A 128 5.18 -20.32 -1.58
C GLN A 128 6.65 -20.53 -1.97
N GLY A 129 7.57 -20.41 -1.02
CA GLY A 129 8.99 -20.60 -1.28
C GLY A 129 9.62 -19.47 -2.10
N ILE A 130 9.04 -18.27 -2.07
CA ILE A 130 9.55 -17.11 -2.77
C ILE A 130 10.41 -16.28 -1.83
N GLU A 131 11.68 -16.12 -2.17
CA GLU A 131 12.60 -15.24 -1.46
C GLU A 131 12.65 -13.90 -2.17
N LYS A 132 12.28 -12.82 -1.46
CA LYS A 132 12.31 -11.48 -2.01
C LYS A 132 12.43 -10.45 -0.90
N GLU A 133 13.32 -9.49 -1.07
CA GLU A 133 13.43 -8.32 -0.21
C GLU A 133 12.68 -7.16 -0.84
N PHE A 134 11.98 -6.40 -0.01
CA PHE A 134 11.21 -5.24 -0.44
C PHE A 134 11.76 -3.97 0.20
N THR A 135 11.81 -2.89 -0.58
CA THR A 135 11.95 -1.54 -0.04
C THR A 135 10.55 -1.01 0.23
N ILE A 136 10.30 -0.58 1.46
CA ILE A 136 8.95 -0.28 1.94
C ILE A 136 8.89 1.12 2.53
N VAL A 137 7.85 1.88 2.17
CA VAL A 137 7.54 3.20 2.71
C VAL A 137 6.14 3.18 3.29
N ASP A 138 5.98 3.68 4.52
CA ASP A 138 4.69 3.79 5.20
C ASP A 138 4.20 5.24 5.17
N THR A 139 3.06 5.47 4.52
CA THR A 139 2.49 6.83 4.40
C THR A 139 1.96 7.38 5.72
N VAL A 140 1.55 6.54 6.67
CA VAL A 140 1.15 7.01 8.00
C VAL A 140 2.37 7.53 8.76
N ALA A 141 3.50 6.83 8.68
CA ALA A 141 4.74 7.29 9.29
C ALA A 141 5.18 8.63 8.69
N LEU A 142 5.10 8.78 7.36
CA LEU A 142 5.36 10.05 6.68
C LEU A 142 4.41 11.15 7.14
N ALA A 143 3.13 10.85 7.25
CA ALA A 143 2.12 11.82 7.68
C ALA A 143 2.40 12.34 9.09
N ARG A 144 2.84 11.48 10.00
CA ARG A 144 3.19 11.89 11.36
C ARG A 144 4.36 12.88 11.38
N VAL A 145 5.30 12.73 10.48
CA VAL A 145 6.44 13.64 10.36
C VAL A 145 6.05 14.95 9.68
N LEU A 146 5.32 14.87 8.57
CA LEU A 146 5.01 16.02 7.73
C LEU A 146 3.80 16.82 8.20
N MET A 147 2.89 16.19 8.94
CA MET A 147 1.64 16.79 9.39
C MET A 147 1.42 16.52 10.89
N PRO A 148 2.35 16.94 11.76
CA PRO A 148 2.27 16.64 13.20
C PRO A 148 1.09 17.32 13.89
N GLN A 149 0.48 18.32 13.25
CA GLN A 149 -0.70 19.01 13.77
C GLN A 149 -1.98 18.16 13.70
N LEU A 150 -1.98 17.08 12.91
CA LEU A 150 -3.15 16.20 12.83
C LEU A 150 -3.24 15.31 14.07
N ASN A 151 -4.47 15.14 14.56
CA ASN A 151 -4.75 14.25 15.71
C ASN A 151 -5.03 12.81 15.27
N ARG A 152 -5.37 12.61 13.99
CA ARG A 152 -5.71 11.31 13.41
C ARG A 152 -5.11 11.20 12.03
N PHE A 153 -4.74 9.95 11.66
CA PHE A 153 -4.08 9.67 10.38
C PHE A 153 -4.88 8.67 9.54
N LYS A 154 -6.20 8.65 9.70
CA LYS A 154 -7.08 7.89 8.82
C LYS A 154 -6.98 8.44 7.39
N LEU A 155 -7.22 7.57 6.41
CA LEU A 155 -7.07 7.91 5.01
C LEU A 155 -7.87 9.17 4.62
N ASP A 156 -9.13 9.24 5.01
CA ASP A 156 -10.02 10.38 4.75
C ASP A 156 -9.50 11.68 5.38
N THR A 157 -9.01 11.61 6.61
CA THR A 157 -8.47 12.77 7.33
C THR A 157 -7.23 13.31 6.62
N VAL A 158 -6.29 12.44 6.27
CA VAL A 158 -5.05 12.85 5.60
C VAL A 158 -5.35 13.34 4.18
N ALA A 159 -6.21 12.65 3.45
CA ALA A 159 -6.63 13.06 2.10
C ALA A 159 -7.20 14.47 2.10
N LYS A 160 -8.12 14.76 3.01
CA LYS A 160 -8.73 16.09 3.15
C LYS A 160 -7.67 17.15 3.48
N ALA A 161 -6.75 16.83 4.38
CA ALA A 161 -5.71 17.78 4.81
C ALA A 161 -4.77 18.18 3.68
N VAL A 162 -4.52 17.29 2.72
CA VAL A 162 -3.62 17.56 1.57
C VAL A 162 -4.37 17.85 0.27
N GLY A 163 -5.71 17.93 0.31
CA GLY A 163 -6.52 18.27 -0.85
C GLY A 163 -6.68 17.14 -1.86
N VAL A 164 -6.67 15.89 -1.41
CA VAL A 164 -6.89 14.71 -2.25
C VAL A 164 -8.33 14.21 -2.05
N SER A 165 -8.99 13.89 -3.16
CA SER A 165 -10.34 13.34 -3.15
C SER A 165 -10.31 11.84 -2.88
N LEU A 166 -11.21 11.36 -2.02
CA LEU A 166 -11.39 9.93 -1.74
C LEU A 166 -12.72 9.48 -2.32
N GLU A 167 -12.67 8.77 -3.44
CA GLU A 167 -13.83 8.24 -4.14
C GLU A 167 -13.88 6.72 -4.01
N ASN A 168 -15.10 6.15 -4.02
CA ASN A 168 -15.31 4.69 -3.97
C ASN A 168 -14.56 3.99 -2.83
N HIS A 169 -14.64 4.54 -1.64
CA HIS A 169 -13.87 4.17 -0.45
C HIS A 169 -13.86 2.67 -0.09
N HIS A 170 -14.74 1.85 -0.67
CA HIS A 170 -14.86 0.44 -0.31
C HIS A 170 -14.09 -0.52 -1.23
N ARG A 171 -13.34 -0.01 -2.21
CA ARG A 171 -12.50 -0.83 -3.08
C ARG A 171 -11.04 -0.55 -2.80
N ALA A 172 -10.27 -1.62 -2.62
CA ALA A 172 -8.84 -1.51 -2.29
C ALA A 172 -8.05 -0.68 -3.31
N VAL A 173 -8.35 -0.82 -4.60
CA VAL A 173 -7.66 -0.04 -5.65
C VAL A 173 -7.93 1.46 -5.55
N ASP A 174 -9.12 1.86 -5.13
CA ASP A 174 -9.46 3.27 -4.95
C ASP A 174 -8.77 3.86 -3.72
N ASP A 175 -8.69 3.10 -2.64
CA ASP A 175 -7.93 3.49 -1.46
C ASP A 175 -6.44 3.58 -1.79
N ALA A 176 -5.91 2.64 -2.57
CA ALA A 176 -4.53 2.68 -3.04
C ALA A 176 -4.26 3.91 -3.91
N ALA A 177 -5.17 4.25 -4.82
CA ALA A 177 -5.04 5.45 -5.67
C ALA A 177 -5.03 6.73 -4.83
N CYS A 178 -5.91 6.83 -3.84
CA CYS A 178 -5.93 7.96 -2.91
C CYS A 178 -4.61 8.06 -2.14
N THR A 179 -4.14 6.95 -1.60
CA THR A 179 -2.85 6.87 -0.89
C THR A 179 -1.70 7.28 -1.81
N ALA A 180 -1.74 6.89 -3.09
CA ALA A 180 -0.72 7.25 -4.06
C ALA A 180 -0.67 8.77 -4.30
N GLU A 181 -1.82 9.42 -4.44
CA GLU A 181 -1.88 10.87 -4.59
C GLU A 181 -1.37 11.60 -3.35
N ILE A 182 -1.70 11.09 -2.16
CA ILE A 182 -1.17 11.60 -0.89
C ILE A 182 0.35 11.45 -0.86
N PHE A 183 0.84 10.27 -1.22
CA PHE A 183 2.29 9.98 -1.25
C PHE A 183 3.04 10.94 -2.17
N VAL A 184 2.53 11.18 -3.37
CA VAL A 184 3.14 12.14 -4.31
C VAL A 184 3.19 13.54 -3.71
N LYS A 185 2.14 13.98 -3.03
CA LYS A 185 2.13 15.27 -2.34
C LYS A 185 3.14 15.32 -1.20
N PHE A 186 3.28 14.25 -0.44
CA PHE A 186 4.27 14.16 0.63
C PHE A 186 5.70 14.27 0.09
N VAL A 187 5.99 13.61 -1.02
CA VAL A 187 7.31 13.68 -1.64
C VAL A 187 7.61 15.11 -2.12
N LYS A 188 6.63 15.80 -2.68
CA LYS A 188 6.77 17.22 -3.05
C LYS A 188 7.00 18.10 -1.83
N MET A 189 6.29 17.87 -0.73
CA MET A 189 6.49 18.61 0.52
C MET A 189 7.90 18.42 1.06
N LEU A 190 8.47 17.21 0.98
CA LEU A 190 9.84 16.95 1.36
C LEU A 190 10.83 17.71 0.48
N ALA A 191 10.61 17.70 -0.83
CA ALA A 191 11.44 18.43 -1.78
C ALA A 191 11.43 19.95 -1.52
N ASP A 192 10.27 20.51 -1.15
CA ASP A 192 10.09 21.94 -0.92
C ASP A 192 10.68 22.44 0.42
N ARG A 193 11.15 21.54 1.28
CA ARG A 193 11.80 21.92 2.55
C ARG A 193 13.26 22.39 2.38
N ASP A 194 13.85 22.17 1.23
CA ASP A 194 15.21 22.64 0.91
C ASP A 194 15.28 24.20 0.67
#